data_f2ffd9e2057d7cd622605439909bbe2f
#
_entry.id   f2ffd9e2057d7cd622605439909bbe2f
#
_cell.length_a   1.000
_cell.length_b   1.000
_cell.length_c   1.000
_cell.angle_alpha   90.00
_cell.angle_beta   90.00
_cell.angle_gamma   90.00
#
_symmetry.space_group_name_H-M   'P 1'
#
loop_
_entity.id
_entity.type
_entity.pdbx_description
1 polymer ?
#
loop_
_entity_poly.entity_id
_entity_poly.type
_entity_poly.pdbx_seq_one_letter_code
_entity_poly.pdbx_strand_id
1 'polypeptide(L)'
;MSERILITNDDGIDTPGIRWLAKAVLRAGHDVVVAAPMTEASGSSASMTAIEEDGKIVVEPRELAGARNVPAYGVAASPAFIVLLALREAFGEAPAVVLSGINRGANAGAAVIHSGTVGATLTAAHAGLRGLAVSLDVLTPVQGSVASGGAAIDQLDETDEKRHWGSAAGLAVKLLPVLAHTPVGTILNLNVPDLHVDGIRGLRRASLARFGQVQVSIAERSEGFVRTAVQAAQENLEPGTDLAALAEGYASVTPLRSPSENRDVRLNLESIRVQTPAL
;
A
#
# COMPACT_ATOMS: atom_id res chain seq x y z
N MET A 1 17.99 -20.44 6.69
CA MET A 1 16.91 -19.88 7.53
C MET A 1 16.00 -19.11 6.59
N SER A 2 14.68 -19.25 6.67
CA SER A 2 13.76 -18.45 5.86
C SER A 2 13.87 -16.99 6.30
N GLU A 3 13.96 -16.07 5.34
CA GLU A 3 13.97 -14.64 5.62
C GLU A 3 12.67 -14.24 6.33
N ARG A 4 12.77 -13.48 7.42
CA ARG A 4 11.63 -12.99 8.18
C ARG A 4 10.89 -11.90 7.41
N ILE A 5 9.58 -12.01 7.35
CA ILE A 5 8.68 -11.08 6.64
C ILE A 5 7.85 -10.31 7.66
N LEU A 6 7.93 -8.98 7.61
CA LEU A 6 6.95 -8.11 8.25
C LEU A 6 5.74 -7.95 7.35
N ILE A 7 4.55 -8.13 7.90
CA ILE A 7 3.28 -7.76 7.24
C ILE A 7 2.65 -6.60 8.00
N THR A 8 2.32 -5.53 7.28
CA THR A 8 1.62 -4.35 7.77
C THR A 8 0.50 -3.93 6.81
N ASN A 9 -0.29 -2.91 7.12
CA ASN A 9 -1.27 -2.27 6.24
C ASN A 9 -1.62 -0.88 6.77
N ASP A 10 -2.49 -0.14 6.11
CA ASP A 10 -3.08 1.11 6.57
C ASP A 10 -4.58 1.00 6.91
N ASP A 11 -5.24 -0.10 6.55
CA ASP A 11 -6.63 -0.36 6.91
C ASP A 11 -6.80 -0.76 8.40
N GLY A 12 -5.73 -1.23 9.05
CA GLY A 12 -5.73 -1.66 10.45
C GLY A 12 -5.58 -3.17 10.67
N ILE A 13 -5.16 -3.54 11.90
CA ILE A 13 -4.78 -4.92 12.27
C ILE A 13 -5.96 -5.91 12.20
N ASP A 14 -7.18 -5.46 12.42
CA ASP A 14 -8.36 -6.32 12.53
C ASP A 14 -9.08 -6.56 11.20
N THR A 15 -8.52 -6.06 10.07
CA THR A 15 -9.13 -6.15 8.74
C THR A 15 -8.93 -7.51 8.06
N PRO A 16 -9.84 -7.91 7.14
CA PRO A 16 -9.70 -9.19 6.44
C PRO A 16 -8.48 -9.24 5.54
N GLY A 17 -8.10 -8.12 4.90
CA GLY A 17 -6.97 -8.06 3.97
C GLY A 17 -5.65 -8.53 4.60
N ILE A 18 -5.30 -8.01 5.78
CA ILE A 18 -4.05 -8.38 6.46
C ILE A 18 -4.08 -9.83 6.93
N ARG A 19 -5.24 -10.33 7.40
CA ARG A 19 -5.41 -11.73 7.82
C ARG A 19 -5.20 -12.71 6.67
N TRP A 20 -5.76 -12.40 5.49
CA TRP A 20 -5.59 -13.23 4.29
C TRP A 20 -4.15 -13.26 3.82
N LEU A 21 -3.47 -12.11 3.82
CA LEU A 21 -2.06 -12.01 3.43
C LEU A 21 -1.17 -12.82 4.39
N ALA A 22 -1.31 -12.59 5.70
CA ALA A 22 -0.55 -13.32 6.72
C ALA A 22 -0.72 -14.84 6.62
N LYS A 23 -1.97 -15.29 6.46
CA LYS A 23 -2.29 -16.71 6.31
C LYS A 23 -1.68 -17.33 5.04
N ALA A 24 -1.67 -16.62 3.92
CA ALA A 24 -1.10 -17.11 2.67
C ALA A 24 0.43 -17.20 2.75
N VAL A 25 1.10 -16.19 3.29
CA VAL A 25 2.56 -16.15 3.44
C VAL A 25 3.04 -17.20 4.45
N LEU A 26 2.32 -17.38 5.57
CA LEU A 26 2.61 -18.44 6.55
C LEU A 26 2.47 -19.84 5.91
N ARG A 27 1.40 -20.07 5.13
CA ARG A 27 1.19 -21.36 4.44
C ARG A 27 2.25 -21.67 3.39
N ALA A 28 2.87 -20.63 2.83
CA ALA A 28 4.00 -20.77 1.92
C ALA A 28 5.33 -21.11 2.64
N GLY A 29 5.32 -21.22 3.98
CA GLY A 29 6.47 -21.64 4.79
C GLY A 29 7.43 -20.51 5.18
N HIS A 30 7.00 -19.25 5.08
CA HIS A 30 7.81 -18.11 5.53
C HIS A 30 7.66 -17.84 7.02
N ASP A 31 8.71 -17.30 7.64
CA ASP A 31 8.67 -16.72 8.98
C ASP A 31 7.99 -15.34 8.92
N VAL A 32 6.91 -15.15 9.68
CA VAL A 32 6.04 -13.96 9.58
C VAL A 32 5.86 -13.32 10.94
N VAL A 33 5.97 -12.00 10.97
CA VAL A 33 5.46 -11.14 12.04
C VAL A 33 4.47 -10.15 11.44
N VAL A 34 3.36 -9.91 12.13
CA VAL A 34 2.36 -8.92 11.72
C VAL A 34 2.37 -7.76 12.72
N ALA A 35 2.48 -6.54 12.21
CA ALA A 35 2.31 -5.34 13.02
C ALA A 35 1.62 -4.28 12.16
N ALA A 36 0.47 -3.77 12.63
CA ALA A 36 -0.34 -2.85 11.85
C ALA A 36 -1.02 -1.81 12.77
N PRO A 37 -1.48 -0.68 12.23
CA PRO A 37 -2.21 0.31 13.00
C PRO A 37 -3.41 -0.29 13.74
N MET A 38 -3.69 0.22 14.95
CA MET A 38 -4.89 -0.16 15.71
C MET A 38 -6.18 0.31 15.03
N THR A 39 -6.10 1.42 14.31
CA THR A 39 -7.22 2.03 13.57
C THR A 39 -6.78 2.36 12.15
N GLU A 40 -7.73 2.56 11.26
CA GLU A 40 -7.49 2.95 9.89
C GLU A 40 -6.61 4.21 9.80
N ALA A 41 -5.60 4.18 8.93
CA ALA A 41 -4.64 5.25 8.68
C ALA A 41 -4.60 5.63 7.18
N SER A 42 -5.75 5.59 6.51
CA SER A 42 -5.89 5.90 5.08
C SER A 42 -5.34 7.28 4.73
N GLY A 43 -4.65 7.38 3.59
CA GLY A 43 -4.03 8.63 3.14
C GLY A 43 -2.78 9.05 3.93
N SER A 44 -2.27 8.21 4.83
CA SER A 44 -1.09 8.53 5.63
C SER A 44 0.21 8.61 4.82
N SER A 45 0.24 8.09 3.58
CA SER A 45 1.47 8.06 2.79
C SER A 45 2.62 7.38 3.56
N ALA A 46 3.83 7.90 3.46
CA ALA A 46 4.99 7.53 4.29
C ALA A 46 5.11 8.41 5.54
N SER A 47 3.98 8.86 6.14
CA SER A 47 4.01 9.69 7.34
C SER A 47 4.57 8.92 8.54
N MET A 48 5.30 9.66 9.38
CA MET A 48 5.98 9.16 10.56
C MET A 48 5.22 9.61 11.81
N THR A 49 3.94 9.16 11.94
CA THR A 49 3.07 9.52 13.05
C THR A 49 2.87 8.37 14.02
N ALA A 50 2.88 8.68 15.31
CA ALA A 50 2.51 7.77 16.38
C ALA A 50 1.72 8.55 17.43
N ILE A 51 0.85 7.86 18.14
CA ILE A 51 0.21 8.39 19.34
C ILE A 51 1.05 7.93 20.53
N GLU A 52 1.59 8.90 21.24
CA GLU A 52 2.42 8.65 22.42
C GLU A 52 1.64 8.98 23.69
N GLU A 53 1.69 8.05 24.63
CA GLU A 53 1.23 8.26 26.02
C GLU A 53 2.46 8.18 26.93
N ASP A 54 2.79 9.26 27.61
CA ASP A 54 3.98 9.38 28.47
C ASP A 54 5.29 8.98 27.76
N GLY A 55 5.45 9.38 26.49
CA GLY A 55 6.62 9.05 25.67
C GLY A 55 6.69 7.59 25.23
N LYS A 56 5.58 6.85 25.32
CA LYS A 56 5.48 5.44 24.94
C LYS A 56 4.45 5.26 23.82
N ILE A 57 4.80 4.45 22.83
CA ILE A 57 3.88 4.03 21.77
C ILE A 57 3.16 2.78 22.26
N VAL A 58 1.83 2.79 22.21
CA VAL A 58 1.02 1.65 22.60
C VAL A 58 1.17 0.53 21.59
N VAL A 59 1.52 -0.67 22.06
CA VAL A 59 1.65 -1.90 21.28
C VAL A 59 0.86 -3.00 21.99
N GLU A 60 -0.15 -3.53 21.33
CA GLU A 60 -1.03 -4.55 21.90
C GLU A 60 -0.91 -5.86 21.11
N PRO A 61 -0.66 -7.00 21.77
CA PRO A 61 -0.76 -8.30 21.12
C PRO A 61 -2.16 -8.53 20.56
N ARG A 62 -2.22 -9.16 19.39
CA ARG A 62 -3.48 -9.54 18.70
C ARG A 62 -3.43 -11.00 18.28
N GLU A 63 -4.61 -11.61 18.19
CA GLU A 63 -4.77 -12.92 17.56
C GLU A 63 -5.39 -12.77 16.18
N LEU A 64 -4.71 -13.29 15.17
CA LEU A 64 -5.23 -13.28 13.81
C LEU A 64 -6.04 -14.54 13.53
N ALA A 65 -7.29 -14.40 13.13
CA ALA A 65 -8.14 -15.52 12.77
C ALA A 65 -7.54 -16.34 11.62
N GLY A 66 -7.28 -17.64 11.89
CA GLY A 66 -6.67 -18.57 10.93
C GLY A 66 -5.14 -18.48 10.80
N ALA A 67 -4.48 -17.67 11.65
CA ALA A 67 -3.02 -17.55 11.76
C ALA A 67 -2.58 -17.38 13.22
N ARG A 68 -3.15 -18.15 14.15
CA ARG A 68 -2.96 -18.01 15.62
C ARG A 68 -1.52 -18.12 16.10
N ASN A 69 -0.65 -18.79 15.32
CA ASN A 69 0.77 -18.97 15.68
C ASN A 69 1.66 -17.85 15.14
N VAL A 70 1.12 -16.84 14.47
CA VAL A 70 1.87 -15.69 13.98
C VAL A 70 1.89 -14.62 15.06
N PRO A 71 3.07 -14.13 15.50
CA PRO A 71 3.14 -12.95 16.36
C PRO A 71 2.46 -11.77 15.66
N ALA A 72 1.43 -11.18 16.30
CA ALA A 72 0.68 -10.08 15.72
C ALA A 72 0.46 -8.97 16.75
N TYR A 73 0.59 -7.72 16.29
CA TYR A 73 0.56 -6.53 17.14
C TYR A 73 -0.29 -5.43 16.50
N GLY A 74 -1.24 -4.89 17.26
CA GLY A 74 -1.85 -3.60 16.97
C GLY A 74 -0.96 -2.50 17.55
N VAL A 75 -0.65 -1.49 16.75
CA VAL A 75 0.29 -0.42 17.10
C VAL A 75 -0.38 0.93 16.93
N ALA A 76 -0.24 1.83 17.90
CA ALA A 76 -0.76 3.20 17.82
C ALA A 76 0.16 4.08 16.95
N ALA A 77 0.40 3.67 15.71
CA ALA A 77 1.31 4.37 14.79
C ALA A 77 0.91 4.15 13.33
N SER A 78 1.41 5.01 12.44
CA SER A 78 1.27 4.86 11.00
C SER A 78 2.06 3.65 10.45
N PRO A 79 1.66 3.09 9.30
CA PRO A 79 2.33 1.91 8.72
C PRO A 79 3.83 2.12 8.48
N ALA A 80 4.23 3.29 7.98
CA ALA A 80 5.62 3.64 7.74
C ALA A 80 6.44 3.67 9.05
N PHE A 81 5.84 4.21 10.14
CA PHE A 81 6.49 4.22 11.44
C PHE A 81 6.62 2.82 12.03
N ILE A 82 5.60 1.95 11.85
CA ILE A 82 5.65 0.54 12.24
C ILE A 82 6.82 -0.20 11.56
N VAL A 83 7.07 0.08 10.28
CA VAL A 83 8.24 -0.47 9.58
C VAL A 83 9.54 -0.05 10.27
N LEU A 84 9.69 1.22 10.68
CA LEU A 84 10.88 1.67 11.41
C LEU A 84 11.03 0.99 12.77
N LEU A 85 9.93 0.80 13.50
CA LEU A 85 9.96 0.05 14.76
C LEU A 85 10.41 -1.39 14.55
N ALA A 86 9.90 -2.05 13.50
CA ALA A 86 10.30 -3.42 13.16
C ALA A 86 11.79 -3.53 12.80
N LEU A 87 12.33 -2.54 12.07
CA LEU A 87 13.76 -2.46 11.78
C LEU A 87 14.65 -2.25 13.02
N ARG A 88 14.04 -1.81 14.12
CA ARG A 88 14.67 -1.67 15.45
C ARG A 88 14.31 -2.81 16.39
N GLU A 89 13.85 -3.94 15.83
CA GLU A 89 13.54 -5.18 16.54
C GLU A 89 12.41 -5.07 17.58
N ALA A 90 11.53 -4.07 17.45
CA ALA A 90 10.41 -3.88 18.37
C ALA A 90 9.43 -5.07 18.40
N PHE A 91 9.39 -5.89 17.36
CA PHE A 91 8.52 -7.06 17.23
C PHE A 91 9.30 -8.39 17.10
N GLY A 92 10.50 -8.43 17.63
CA GLY A 92 11.47 -9.52 17.50
C GLY A 92 12.52 -9.23 16.42
N GLU A 93 13.16 -10.27 15.87
CA GLU A 93 14.22 -10.13 14.86
C GLU A 93 13.79 -9.23 13.68
N ALA A 94 14.70 -8.36 13.21
CA ALA A 94 14.43 -7.44 12.12
C ALA A 94 14.01 -8.16 10.82
N PRO A 95 13.00 -7.65 10.08
CA PRO A 95 12.56 -8.27 8.84
C PRO A 95 13.56 -8.05 7.71
N ALA A 96 13.64 -9.01 6.78
CA ALA A 96 14.38 -8.88 5.52
C ALA A 96 13.49 -8.36 4.37
N VAL A 97 12.18 -8.55 4.48
CA VAL A 97 11.19 -8.14 3.48
C VAL A 97 9.97 -7.55 4.20
N VAL A 98 9.36 -6.53 3.59
CA VAL A 98 8.11 -5.93 4.08
C VAL A 98 7.01 -6.13 3.05
N LEU A 99 5.89 -6.73 3.48
CA LEU A 99 4.65 -6.78 2.74
C LEU A 99 3.67 -5.80 3.38
N SER A 100 3.02 -4.99 2.56
CA SER A 100 1.98 -4.07 3.04
C SER A 100 0.67 -4.34 2.31
N GLY A 101 -0.38 -4.60 3.08
CA GLY A 101 -1.73 -4.88 2.55
C GLY A 101 -2.41 -6.07 3.25
N ILE A 102 -3.50 -6.61 2.67
CA ILE A 102 -4.07 -6.24 1.35
C ILE A 102 -4.99 -5.04 1.55
N ASN A 103 -4.68 -3.96 0.85
CA ASN A 103 -5.47 -2.73 0.91
C ASN A 103 -6.84 -2.91 0.23
N ARG A 104 -7.87 -2.32 0.81
CA ARG A 104 -9.20 -2.22 0.24
C ARG A 104 -9.28 -1.07 -0.76
N GLY A 105 -9.04 -1.37 -2.02
CA GLY A 105 -8.97 -0.40 -3.13
C GLY A 105 -7.61 -0.43 -3.80
N ALA A 106 -7.57 -0.17 -5.11
CA ALA A 106 -6.32 -0.16 -5.85
C ALA A 106 -5.47 1.07 -5.49
N ASN A 107 -4.19 0.83 -5.28
CA ASN A 107 -3.16 1.86 -5.21
C ASN A 107 -2.51 1.98 -6.59
N ALA A 108 -3.15 2.71 -7.51
CA ALA A 108 -2.78 2.77 -8.92
C ALA A 108 -2.55 4.21 -9.41
N GLY A 109 -1.80 4.35 -10.50
CA GLY A 109 -1.46 5.64 -11.08
C GLY A 109 -0.63 6.52 -10.17
N ALA A 110 -0.59 7.82 -10.45
CA ALA A 110 0.16 8.80 -9.66
C ALA A 110 -0.31 8.91 -8.20
N ALA A 111 -1.52 8.41 -7.88
CA ALA A 111 -2.06 8.44 -6.52
C ALA A 111 -1.30 7.54 -5.52
N VAL A 112 -0.44 6.65 -6.00
CA VAL A 112 0.44 5.80 -5.14
C VAL A 112 1.22 6.61 -4.10
N ILE A 113 1.51 7.89 -4.37
CA ILE A 113 2.23 8.77 -3.45
C ILE A 113 1.44 9.05 -2.15
N HIS A 114 0.12 8.93 -2.19
CA HIS A 114 -0.76 9.19 -1.04
C HIS A 114 -1.12 7.93 -0.25
N SER A 115 -0.76 6.75 -0.76
CA SER A 115 -1.09 5.47 -0.15
C SER A 115 -0.23 5.18 1.08
N GLY A 116 -0.87 4.84 2.20
CA GLY A 116 -0.19 4.32 3.39
C GLY A 116 0.39 2.92 3.16
N THR A 117 -0.33 2.08 2.41
CA THR A 117 0.13 0.74 1.99
C THR A 117 1.44 0.82 1.21
N VAL A 118 1.51 1.69 0.17
CA VAL A 118 2.74 1.89 -0.61
C VAL A 118 3.79 2.61 0.22
N GLY A 119 3.40 3.58 1.06
CA GLY A 119 4.27 4.34 1.95
C GLY A 119 5.09 3.47 2.92
N ALA A 120 4.48 2.42 3.46
CA ALA A 120 5.20 1.44 4.29
C ALA A 120 6.31 0.73 3.51
N THR A 121 6.02 0.30 2.27
CA THR A 121 7.03 -0.35 1.42
C THR A 121 8.09 0.63 0.90
N LEU A 122 7.74 1.90 0.67
CA LEU A 122 8.71 2.96 0.36
C LEU A 122 9.70 3.17 1.52
N THR A 123 9.21 3.13 2.76
CA THR A 123 10.05 3.23 3.96
C THR A 123 11.00 2.03 4.08
N ALA A 124 10.50 0.81 3.84
CA ALA A 124 11.34 -0.38 3.79
C ALA A 124 12.43 -0.29 2.72
N ALA A 125 12.07 0.15 1.51
CA ALA A 125 13.01 0.31 0.40
C ALA A 125 14.08 1.37 0.69
N HIS A 126 13.71 2.48 1.35
CA HIS A 126 14.65 3.50 1.79
C HIS A 126 15.67 2.94 2.80
N ALA A 127 15.25 2.01 3.64
CA ALA A 127 16.12 1.29 4.58
C ALA A 127 16.92 0.15 3.92
N GLY A 128 16.86 -0.03 2.61
CA GLY A 128 17.60 -1.05 1.89
C GLY A 128 16.93 -2.42 1.86
N LEU A 129 15.66 -2.54 2.20
CA LEU A 129 14.89 -3.78 2.07
C LEU A 129 14.15 -3.84 0.73
N ARG A 130 13.57 -5.01 0.44
CA ARG A 130 12.59 -5.17 -0.63
C ARG A 130 11.18 -5.07 -0.07
N GLY A 131 10.25 -4.51 -0.85
CA GLY A 131 8.85 -4.35 -0.44
C GLY A 131 7.86 -4.87 -1.48
N LEU A 132 6.71 -5.36 -1.01
CA LEU A 132 5.56 -5.71 -1.84
C LEU A 132 4.32 -5.03 -1.26
N ALA A 133 3.79 -4.03 -1.97
CA ALA A 133 2.48 -3.45 -1.69
C ALA A 133 1.41 -4.26 -2.42
N VAL A 134 0.33 -4.62 -1.72
CA VAL A 134 -0.74 -5.48 -2.24
C VAL A 134 -2.08 -4.80 -2.05
N SER A 135 -2.85 -4.66 -3.11
CA SER A 135 -4.16 -4.03 -3.10
C SER A 135 -5.18 -4.86 -3.87
N LEU A 136 -6.41 -4.91 -3.36
CA LEU A 136 -7.56 -5.50 -4.03
C LEU A 136 -8.42 -4.38 -4.61
N ASP A 137 -8.57 -4.35 -5.93
CA ASP A 137 -9.36 -3.34 -6.62
C ASP A 137 -10.85 -3.61 -6.50
N VAL A 138 -11.48 -2.96 -5.56
CA VAL A 138 -12.91 -3.09 -5.26
C VAL A 138 -13.79 -2.07 -6.00
N LEU A 139 -13.18 -1.15 -6.75
CA LEU A 139 -13.86 -0.01 -7.36
C LEU A 139 -13.93 -0.06 -8.89
N THR A 140 -12.99 -0.74 -9.56
CA THR A 140 -13.03 -0.84 -11.03
C THR A 140 -14.08 -1.86 -11.45
N PRO A 141 -15.13 -1.47 -12.17
CA PRO A 141 -16.09 -2.42 -12.67
C PRO A 141 -15.43 -3.26 -13.77
N VAL A 142 -15.33 -4.55 -13.55
CA VAL A 142 -15.06 -5.49 -14.62
C VAL A 142 -16.37 -5.71 -15.36
N GLN A 143 -16.54 -5.06 -16.53
CA GLN A 143 -17.72 -5.10 -17.39
C GLN A 143 -19.03 -4.54 -16.79
N GLY A 144 -19.24 -3.25 -16.92
CA GLY A 144 -20.60 -2.69 -17.00
C GLY A 144 -21.29 -2.28 -15.70
N SER A 145 -20.65 -2.25 -14.55
CA SER A 145 -21.20 -1.64 -13.36
C SER A 145 -20.59 -0.26 -13.10
N VAL A 146 -21.43 0.73 -12.87
CA VAL A 146 -21.03 2.10 -12.54
C VAL A 146 -20.73 2.14 -11.04
N ALA A 147 -19.47 2.00 -10.64
CA ALA A 147 -19.06 2.32 -9.28
C ALA A 147 -18.86 3.84 -9.18
N SER A 148 -19.75 4.53 -8.47
CA SER A 148 -19.58 5.93 -8.12
C SER A 148 -18.56 6.05 -6.98
N GLY A 149 -17.52 6.88 -7.17
CA GLY A 149 -16.48 7.10 -6.17
C GLY A 149 -16.99 7.70 -4.86
N GLY A 150 -16.20 7.57 -3.80
CA GLY A 150 -16.38 8.23 -2.49
C GLY A 150 -17.54 7.70 -1.64
N ALA A 151 -18.78 7.89 -2.07
CA ALA A 151 -19.97 7.42 -1.34
C ALA A 151 -20.12 5.89 -1.34
N ALA A 152 -19.44 5.18 -2.24
CA ALA A 152 -19.45 3.72 -2.28
C ALA A 152 -18.51 3.09 -1.24
N ILE A 153 -17.53 3.83 -0.73
CA ILE A 153 -16.56 3.31 0.24
C ILE A 153 -17.23 3.02 1.59
N ASP A 154 -18.10 3.91 2.06
CA ASP A 154 -18.83 3.74 3.33
C ASP A 154 -19.86 2.60 3.31
N GLN A 155 -20.30 2.15 2.12
CA GLN A 155 -21.25 1.05 1.97
C GLN A 155 -20.56 -0.33 1.82
N LEU A 156 -19.23 -0.39 1.82
CA LEU A 156 -18.47 -1.59 1.53
C LEU A 156 -18.27 -2.53 2.74
N ASP A 157 -18.52 -2.08 3.96
CA ASP A 157 -18.17 -2.82 5.18
C ASP A 157 -18.93 -4.14 5.34
N GLU A 158 -20.22 -4.20 5.00
CA GLU A 158 -21.02 -5.43 5.15
C GLU A 158 -20.63 -6.57 4.18
N THR A 159 -19.94 -6.22 3.08
CA THR A 159 -19.53 -7.19 2.04
C THR A 159 -18.06 -7.56 2.11
N ASP A 160 -17.28 -6.93 2.98
CA ASP A 160 -15.82 -7.00 2.97
C ASP A 160 -15.28 -8.42 3.18
N GLU A 161 -15.90 -9.21 4.07
CA GLU A 161 -15.52 -10.61 4.29
C GLU A 161 -15.77 -11.52 3.06
N LYS A 162 -16.63 -11.13 2.13
CA LYS A 162 -17.00 -11.91 0.93
C LYS A 162 -16.13 -11.63 -0.28
N ARG A 163 -15.19 -10.66 -0.18
CA ARG A 163 -14.31 -10.28 -1.29
C ARG A 163 -13.26 -11.36 -1.58
N HIS A 164 -12.67 -11.27 -2.75
CA HIS A 164 -11.70 -12.26 -3.22
C HIS A 164 -10.28 -12.00 -2.70
N TRP A 165 -10.15 -11.71 -1.38
CA TRP A 165 -8.86 -11.51 -0.71
C TRP A 165 -7.86 -12.63 -0.96
N GLY A 166 -8.36 -13.88 -1.05
CA GLY A 166 -7.55 -15.06 -1.35
C GLY A 166 -6.86 -15.00 -2.71
N SER A 167 -7.48 -14.37 -3.70
CA SER A 167 -6.88 -14.18 -5.03
C SER A 167 -5.68 -13.25 -4.97
N ALA A 168 -5.80 -12.11 -4.28
CA ALA A 168 -4.71 -11.16 -4.09
C ALA A 168 -3.58 -11.75 -3.23
N ALA A 169 -3.92 -12.42 -2.13
CA ALA A 169 -2.94 -13.10 -1.27
C ALA A 169 -2.16 -14.18 -2.02
N GLY A 170 -2.85 -14.98 -2.85
CA GLY A 170 -2.21 -16.02 -3.67
C GLY A 170 -1.25 -15.45 -4.71
N LEU A 171 -1.59 -14.33 -5.36
CA LEU A 171 -0.70 -13.64 -6.30
C LEU A 171 0.48 -12.98 -5.58
N ALA A 172 0.27 -12.41 -4.40
CA ALA A 172 1.35 -11.85 -3.59
C ALA A 172 2.41 -12.92 -3.26
N VAL A 173 2.00 -14.11 -2.82
CA VAL A 173 2.91 -15.23 -2.54
C VAL A 173 3.68 -15.65 -3.80
N LYS A 174 3.02 -15.73 -4.96
CA LYS A 174 3.69 -16.05 -6.23
C LYS A 174 4.72 -15.01 -6.66
N LEU A 175 4.61 -13.77 -6.21
CA LEU A 175 5.56 -12.70 -6.49
C LEU A 175 6.77 -12.68 -5.54
N LEU A 176 6.74 -13.36 -4.39
CA LEU A 176 7.88 -13.37 -3.46
C LEU A 176 9.19 -13.87 -4.09
N PRO A 177 9.22 -14.97 -4.86
CA PRO A 177 10.43 -15.39 -5.56
C PRO A 177 10.90 -14.36 -6.59
N VAL A 178 9.98 -13.69 -7.28
CA VAL A 178 10.32 -12.62 -8.23
C VAL A 178 10.95 -11.45 -7.50
N LEU A 179 10.33 -11.01 -6.39
CA LEU A 179 10.84 -9.92 -5.55
C LEU A 179 12.25 -10.23 -5.01
N ALA A 180 12.51 -11.47 -4.58
CA ALA A 180 13.82 -11.90 -4.08
C ALA A 180 14.95 -11.72 -5.11
N HIS A 181 14.64 -11.80 -6.41
CA HIS A 181 15.61 -11.61 -7.50
C HIS A 181 15.71 -10.16 -7.99
N THR A 182 14.95 -9.23 -7.42
CA THR A 182 15.09 -7.79 -7.76
C THR A 182 16.26 -7.16 -7.00
N PRO A 183 16.79 -6.02 -7.47
CA PRO A 183 17.74 -5.24 -6.68
C PRO A 183 17.17 -4.87 -5.31
N VAL A 184 18.05 -4.75 -4.32
CA VAL A 184 17.69 -4.22 -2.99
C VAL A 184 17.12 -2.80 -3.14
N GLY A 185 16.13 -2.46 -2.32
CA GLY A 185 15.41 -1.18 -2.43
C GLY A 185 14.31 -1.17 -3.51
N THR A 186 14.03 -2.32 -4.14
CA THR A 186 12.90 -2.44 -5.07
C THR A 186 11.59 -2.65 -4.31
N ILE A 187 10.55 -1.99 -4.80
CA ILE A 187 9.16 -2.21 -4.40
C ILE A 187 8.40 -2.78 -5.59
N LEU A 188 7.61 -3.82 -5.36
CA LEU A 188 6.58 -4.24 -6.31
C LEU A 188 5.23 -3.76 -5.78
N ASN A 189 4.49 -3.01 -6.60
CA ASN A 189 3.13 -2.57 -6.31
C ASN A 189 2.16 -3.47 -7.10
N LEU A 190 1.47 -4.35 -6.40
CA LEU A 190 0.52 -5.31 -6.94
C LEU A 190 -0.91 -4.81 -6.72
N ASN A 191 -1.66 -4.62 -7.80
CA ASN A 191 -3.10 -4.40 -7.75
C ASN A 191 -3.81 -5.59 -8.40
N VAL A 192 -4.84 -6.11 -7.73
CA VAL A 192 -5.57 -7.31 -8.16
C VAL A 192 -7.05 -6.97 -8.28
N PRO A 193 -7.74 -7.25 -9.40
CA PRO A 193 -9.18 -7.04 -9.50
C PRO A 193 -9.92 -7.95 -8.50
N ASP A 194 -11.02 -7.46 -7.92
CA ASP A 194 -11.85 -8.22 -6.97
C ASP A 194 -12.63 -9.32 -7.70
N LEU A 195 -11.91 -10.33 -8.15
CA LEU A 195 -12.41 -11.49 -8.87
C LEU A 195 -11.92 -12.80 -8.24
N HIS A 196 -12.70 -13.86 -8.39
CA HIS A 196 -12.18 -15.20 -8.13
C HIS A 196 -10.94 -15.46 -9.01
N VAL A 197 -9.99 -16.26 -8.50
CA VAL A 197 -8.70 -16.49 -9.18
C VAL A 197 -8.85 -16.94 -10.64
N ASP A 198 -9.85 -17.74 -10.94
CA ASP A 198 -10.14 -18.23 -12.30
C ASP A 198 -10.71 -17.15 -13.24
N GLY A 199 -11.23 -16.06 -12.67
CA GLY A 199 -11.72 -14.89 -13.41
C GLY A 199 -10.63 -13.88 -13.73
N ILE A 200 -9.46 -13.97 -13.08
CA ILE A 200 -8.32 -13.09 -13.34
C ILE A 200 -7.61 -13.56 -14.62
N ARG A 201 -7.55 -12.69 -15.62
CA ARG A 201 -6.98 -13.02 -16.94
C ARG A 201 -5.47 -13.25 -16.94
N GLY A 202 -4.79 -12.92 -15.84
CA GLY A 202 -3.36 -13.08 -15.65
C GLY A 202 -2.72 -11.89 -14.94
N LEU A 203 -1.38 -11.88 -14.86
CA LEU A 203 -0.58 -10.82 -14.26
C LEU A 203 0.19 -10.07 -15.35
N ARG A 204 0.13 -8.74 -15.34
CA ARG A 204 0.86 -7.88 -16.28
C ARG A 204 1.79 -6.91 -15.55
N ARG A 205 3.01 -6.76 -16.07
CA ARG A 205 3.83 -5.60 -15.74
C ARG A 205 3.18 -4.36 -16.35
N ALA A 206 3.00 -3.31 -15.53
CA ALA A 206 2.34 -2.08 -15.96
C ALA A 206 3.15 -0.85 -15.53
N SER A 207 2.92 0.26 -16.21
CA SER A 207 3.36 1.59 -15.79
C SER A 207 2.29 2.22 -14.91
N LEU A 208 2.66 3.20 -14.09
CA LEU A 208 1.69 4.01 -13.36
C LEU A 208 0.86 4.83 -14.37
N ALA A 209 -0.46 4.81 -14.23
CA ALA A 209 -1.34 5.71 -14.95
C ALA A 209 -1.06 7.17 -14.51
N ARG A 210 -1.29 8.12 -15.40
CA ARG A 210 -1.04 9.55 -15.13
C ARG A 210 -1.87 10.09 -13.97
N PHE A 211 -3.08 9.55 -13.79
CA PHE A 211 -4.01 9.90 -12.70
C PHE A 211 -4.31 8.64 -11.89
N GLY A 212 -4.75 8.83 -10.64
CA GLY A 212 -5.28 7.73 -9.83
C GLY A 212 -6.66 7.28 -10.30
N GLN A 213 -7.16 6.20 -9.71
CA GLN A 213 -8.49 5.64 -9.98
C GLN A 213 -9.64 6.64 -9.73
N VAL A 214 -9.39 7.59 -8.85
CA VAL A 214 -10.32 8.62 -8.42
C VAL A 214 -9.69 9.99 -8.62
N GLN A 215 -10.44 10.92 -9.20
CA GLN A 215 -10.05 12.31 -9.35
C GLN A 215 -10.94 13.20 -8.49
N VAL A 216 -10.31 14.11 -7.76
CA VAL A 216 -11.02 15.13 -6.97
C VAL A 216 -11.23 16.37 -7.85
N SER A 217 -12.48 16.76 -8.06
CA SER A 217 -12.86 18.01 -8.70
C SER A 217 -13.52 18.95 -7.69
N ILE A 218 -13.46 20.25 -7.94
CA ILE A 218 -14.15 21.23 -7.12
C ILE A 218 -15.56 21.40 -7.67
N ALA A 219 -16.54 20.95 -6.88
CA ALA A 219 -17.96 21.07 -7.23
C ALA A 219 -18.52 22.47 -6.90
N GLU A 220 -18.06 23.07 -5.80
CA GLU A 220 -18.54 24.37 -5.34
C GLU A 220 -17.44 25.11 -4.56
N ARG A 221 -17.38 26.42 -4.72
CA ARG A 221 -16.55 27.31 -3.90
C ARG A 221 -17.43 28.38 -3.27
N SER A 222 -17.30 28.56 -1.98
CA SER A 222 -17.95 29.65 -1.25
C SER A 222 -17.01 30.21 -0.19
N GLU A 223 -17.37 31.33 0.42
CA GLU A 223 -16.60 31.90 1.50
C GLU A 223 -16.59 30.94 2.71
N GLY A 224 -15.43 30.50 3.12
CA GLY A 224 -15.26 29.59 4.27
C GLY A 224 -15.35 28.08 3.96
N PHE A 225 -15.73 27.65 2.73
CA PHE A 225 -15.70 26.24 2.38
C PHE A 225 -15.45 25.94 0.89
N VAL A 226 -14.96 24.74 0.62
CA VAL A 226 -14.86 24.17 -0.73
C VAL A 226 -15.55 22.81 -0.69
N ARG A 227 -16.53 22.61 -1.58
CA ARG A 227 -17.14 21.30 -1.80
C ARG A 227 -16.38 20.59 -2.92
N THR A 228 -15.91 19.39 -2.62
CA THR A 228 -15.27 18.53 -3.60
C THR A 228 -16.25 17.50 -4.14
N ALA A 229 -16.08 17.12 -5.40
CA ALA A 229 -16.73 15.96 -6.01
C ALA A 229 -15.64 14.96 -6.40
N VAL A 230 -15.93 13.70 -6.17
CA VAL A 230 -15.07 12.58 -6.54
C VAL A 230 -15.60 12.00 -7.85
N GLN A 231 -14.75 11.91 -8.86
CA GLN A 231 -15.09 11.36 -10.16
C GLN A 231 -14.22 10.11 -10.41
N ALA A 232 -14.83 9.06 -10.96
CA ALA A 232 -14.06 7.92 -11.44
C ALA A 232 -13.11 8.36 -12.57
N ALA A 233 -11.97 7.68 -12.70
CA ALA A 233 -11.01 7.94 -13.78
C ALA A 233 -11.71 7.80 -15.14
N GLN A 234 -11.31 8.66 -16.08
CA GLN A 234 -11.95 8.81 -17.39
C GLN A 234 -11.99 7.50 -18.21
N GLU A 235 -12.97 7.44 -19.14
CA GLU A 235 -13.24 6.30 -20.03
C GLU A 235 -12.06 5.89 -20.94
N ASN A 236 -11.05 6.74 -21.13
CA ASN A 236 -9.88 6.47 -21.97
C ASN A 236 -8.63 6.19 -21.14
N LEU A 237 -8.51 4.96 -20.64
CA LEU A 237 -7.31 4.52 -19.93
C LEU A 237 -6.17 4.29 -20.93
N GLU A 238 -5.00 4.86 -20.61
CA GLU A 238 -3.80 4.71 -21.44
C GLU A 238 -3.33 3.24 -21.43
N PRO A 239 -3.18 2.60 -22.62
CA PRO A 239 -2.73 1.21 -22.70
C PRO A 239 -1.38 0.98 -22.04
N GLY A 240 -1.23 -0.17 -21.37
CA GLY A 240 0.01 -0.53 -20.65
C GLY A 240 0.14 0.05 -19.26
N THR A 241 -0.87 0.81 -18.79
CA THR A 241 -0.92 1.29 -17.42
C THR A 241 -1.60 0.29 -16.47
N ASP A 242 -1.38 0.48 -15.17
CA ASP A 242 -1.97 -0.32 -14.11
C ASP A 242 -3.50 -0.27 -14.11
N LEU A 243 -4.09 0.91 -14.29
CA LEU A 243 -5.55 1.07 -14.39
C LEU A 243 -6.11 0.41 -15.64
N ALA A 244 -5.43 0.50 -16.80
CA ALA A 244 -5.86 -0.18 -18.01
C ALA A 244 -5.84 -1.71 -17.84
N ALA A 245 -4.80 -2.25 -17.20
CA ALA A 245 -4.70 -3.68 -16.90
C ALA A 245 -5.86 -4.15 -16.00
N LEU A 246 -6.19 -3.40 -14.93
CA LEU A 246 -7.29 -3.72 -14.03
C LEU A 246 -8.65 -3.70 -14.75
N ALA A 247 -8.92 -2.67 -15.56
CA ALA A 247 -10.15 -2.56 -16.34
C ALA A 247 -10.32 -3.72 -17.35
N GLU A 248 -9.20 -4.27 -17.83
CA GLU A 248 -9.19 -5.46 -18.69
C GLU A 248 -9.27 -6.78 -17.90
N GLY A 249 -9.36 -6.77 -16.57
CA GLY A 249 -9.42 -7.96 -15.71
C GLY A 249 -8.08 -8.65 -15.47
N TYR A 250 -6.97 -7.95 -15.67
CA TYR A 250 -5.64 -8.44 -15.30
C TYR A 250 -5.22 -7.86 -13.95
N ALA A 251 -4.51 -8.64 -13.16
CA ALA A 251 -3.72 -8.09 -12.07
C ALA A 251 -2.52 -7.32 -12.65
N SER A 252 -2.20 -6.17 -12.07
CA SER A 252 -1.05 -5.34 -12.48
C SER A 252 0.06 -5.39 -11.46
N VAL A 253 1.31 -5.41 -11.91
CA VAL A 253 2.49 -5.24 -11.07
C VAL A 253 3.35 -4.12 -11.63
N THR A 254 3.61 -3.10 -10.81
CA THR A 254 4.42 -1.95 -11.15
C THR A 254 5.65 -1.91 -10.24
N PRO A 255 6.88 -2.05 -10.78
CA PRO A 255 8.09 -1.85 -10.01
C PRO A 255 8.25 -0.36 -9.64
N LEU A 256 8.42 -0.07 -8.36
CA LEU A 256 8.66 1.26 -7.83
C LEU A 256 10.02 1.32 -7.14
N ARG A 257 10.51 2.54 -6.93
CA ARG A 257 11.69 2.82 -6.12
C ARG A 257 11.37 3.92 -5.11
N SER A 258 12.07 3.91 -4.00
CA SER A 258 12.01 5.00 -3.03
C SER A 258 12.48 6.32 -3.68
N PRO A 259 11.94 7.47 -3.25
CA PRO A 259 12.45 8.77 -3.66
C PRO A 259 13.97 8.87 -3.45
N SER A 260 14.66 9.45 -4.43
CA SER A 260 16.11 9.67 -4.39
C SER A 260 16.44 11.00 -5.03
N GLU A 261 17.66 11.50 -4.80
CA GLU A 261 18.16 12.68 -5.48
C GLU A 261 18.12 12.49 -7.01
N ASN A 262 17.87 13.57 -7.73
CA ASN A 262 18.02 13.58 -9.19
C ASN A 262 19.44 14.00 -9.58
N ARG A 263 20.31 13.04 -9.83
CA ARG A 263 21.73 13.24 -10.17
C ARG A 263 21.94 13.82 -11.56
N ASP A 264 20.93 13.78 -12.41
CA ASP A 264 21.01 14.28 -13.80
C ASP A 264 20.85 15.81 -13.86
N VAL A 265 20.33 16.44 -12.78
CA VAL A 265 20.15 17.88 -12.69
C VAL A 265 21.44 18.54 -12.19
N ARG A 266 22.05 19.36 -13.04
CA ARG A 266 23.16 20.22 -12.65
C ARG A 266 22.65 21.59 -12.23
N LEU A 267 22.97 21.98 -11.00
CA LEU A 267 22.62 23.30 -10.46
C LEU A 267 23.84 24.21 -10.54
N ASN A 268 23.68 25.37 -11.23
CA ASN A 268 24.68 26.41 -11.21
C ASN A 268 24.35 27.36 -10.04
N LEU A 269 24.96 27.15 -8.89
CA LEU A 269 24.75 27.92 -7.68
C LEU A 269 25.76 29.06 -7.49
N GLU A 270 26.78 29.19 -8.36
CA GLU A 270 27.84 30.19 -8.26
C GLU A 270 27.32 31.64 -8.39
N SER A 271 26.19 31.81 -9.06
CA SER A 271 25.53 33.12 -9.22
C SER A 271 24.70 33.57 -8.01
N ILE A 272 24.46 32.65 -7.05
CA ILE A 272 23.63 32.92 -5.88
C ILE A 272 24.52 33.51 -4.77
N ARG A 273 24.34 34.80 -4.49
CA ARG A 273 24.99 35.45 -3.35
C ARG A 273 24.13 35.33 -2.10
N VAL A 274 24.63 34.66 -1.09
CA VAL A 274 24.03 34.68 0.26
C VAL A 274 24.45 36.01 0.92
N GLN A 275 23.55 36.99 1.00
CA GLN A 275 23.77 38.17 1.80
C GLN A 275 23.60 37.78 3.28
N THR A 276 24.66 37.98 4.07
CA THR A 276 24.54 37.92 5.53
C THR A 276 23.65 39.10 5.96
N PRO A 277 22.55 38.86 6.71
CA PRO A 277 21.79 40.00 7.25
C PRO A 277 22.74 40.86 8.10
N ALA A 278 22.73 42.16 7.90
CA ALA A 278 23.39 43.08 8.83
C ALA A 278 22.72 42.92 10.20
N LEU A 279 23.51 42.57 11.22
CA LEU A 279 23.09 42.51 12.63
C LEU A 279 22.71 43.89 13.12
#